data_6e6d34cca380b73f9fae8869516e59f2
#
_entry.id   6e6d34cca380b73f9fae8869516e59f2
#
_cell.length_a   1.000
_cell.length_b   1.000
_cell.length_c   1.000
_cell.angle_alpha   90.00
_cell.angle_beta   90.00
_cell.angle_gamma   90.00
#
_symmetry.space_group_name_H-M   'P 1'
#
loop_
_entity.id
_entity.type
_entity.pdbx_description
1 polymer ?
#
loop_
_entity_poly.entity_id
_entity_poly.type
_entity_poly.pdbx_seq_one_letter_code
_entity_poly.pdbx_strand_id
1 'polypeptide(L)'
;MPQMDPRALKATSVKAEDEHASSAEPQALKITAASSNPKMFTLPWHKPLATWPEDLLANLPRGISRHVVRFVHVGDEVYAMKEITRQVAEREYEILRRLQKLELPTVIPIAVVTGRHDLNGEPLEAILVTRHLKFSLPYRALFARNLQPDTAERLIDALAVLLVRLHLAGFYWGDVSLSNVLFLRDADAFSAFLVDAETGDLQAQLTDGQREYDIDLARTNIIGELMDLASGKLLPGDVDEIEVGNRLVDRYHSLWSALTDTDKFSPDEMWKIEQRVNKLNDL
;
A
#
# COMPACT_ATOMS: atom_id res chain seq x y z
N MET A 1 -22.20 6.99 -74.51
CA MET A 1 -22.16 7.78 -73.32
C MET A 1 -23.55 8.32 -73.03
N PRO A 2 -24.28 7.80 -72.07
CA PRO A 2 -25.45 8.49 -71.53
C PRO A 2 -25.10 9.10 -70.19
N GLN A 3 -25.52 10.33 -69.97
CA GLN A 3 -25.45 11.13 -68.78
C GLN A 3 -26.25 10.49 -67.63
N MET A 4 -25.65 10.38 -66.40
CA MET A 4 -26.36 10.05 -65.21
C MET A 4 -26.81 11.30 -64.47
N ASP A 5 -28.12 11.32 -64.17
CA ASP A 5 -28.85 12.35 -63.41
C ASP A 5 -28.47 12.33 -61.93
N PRO A 6 -28.11 13.48 -61.32
CA PRO A 6 -27.74 13.53 -59.89
C PRO A 6 -28.92 13.99 -59.02
N ARG A 7 -30.00 13.22 -58.94
CA ARG A 7 -31.08 13.48 -57.99
C ARG A 7 -31.75 12.19 -57.52
N ALA A 8 -31.22 11.57 -56.46
CA ALA A 8 -32.02 10.78 -55.50
C ALA A 8 -31.13 10.15 -54.42
N LEU A 9 -30.75 10.92 -53.47
CA LEU A 9 -30.33 10.37 -52.17
C LEU A 9 -31.20 11.02 -51.09
N LYS A 10 -32.35 10.41 -50.80
CA LYS A 10 -33.13 10.69 -49.60
C LYS A 10 -32.37 10.15 -48.44
N ALA A 11 -31.96 11.04 -47.53
CA ALA A 11 -31.44 10.73 -46.21
C ALA A 11 -32.54 10.10 -45.38
N THR A 12 -32.42 8.83 -45.08
CA THR A 12 -33.18 8.13 -44.04
C THR A 12 -32.43 8.37 -42.72
N SER A 13 -32.93 9.32 -41.90
CA SER A 13 -32.46 9.51 -40.55
C SER A 13 -32.91 8.30 -39.73
N VAL A 14 -31.96 7.45 -39.39
CA VAL A 14 -32.15 6.43 -38.35
C VAL A 14 -32.00 7.17 -37.03
N LYS A 15 -33.09 7.32 -36.30
CA LYS A 15 -33.07 7.65 -34.90
C LYS A 15 -32.38 6.50 -34.18
N ALA A 16 -31.20 6.75 -33.64
CA ALA A 16 -30.60 5.92 -32.60
C ALA A 16 -31.45 6.16 -31.35
N GLU A 17 -32.22 5.15 -30.96
CA GLU A 17 -32.88 5.07 -29.67
C GLU A 17 -31.77 4.84 -28.65
N ASP A 18 -31.48 5.85 -27.82
CA ASP A 18 -30.78 5.73 -26.56
C ASP A 18 -31.67 4.97 -25.58
N GLU A 19 -31.62 3.66 -25.59
CA GLU A 19 -32.12 2.79 -24.54
C GLU A 19 -30.99 1.91 -24.04
N HIS A 20 -30.30 2.37 -23.00
CA HIS A 20 -29.78 1.55 -21.91
C HIS A 20 -29.25 2.45 -20.78
N ALA A 21 -30.12 3.28 -20.23
CA ALA A 21 -29.99 3.64 -18.83
C ALA A 21 -30.40 2.39 -18.01
N SER A 22 -29.46 1.51 -17.75
CA SER A 22 -29.63 0.44 -16.77
C SER A 22 -29.94 1.11 -15.44
N SER A 23 -31.21 1.07 -15.04
CA SER A 23 -31.64 1.37 -13.68
C SER A 23 -31.08 0.29 -12.77
N ALA A 24 -29.79 0.41 -12.39
CA ALA A 24 -29.21 -0.38 -11.34
C ALA A 24 -29.98 -0.04 -10.06
N GLU A 25 -30.72 -1.01 -9.50
CA GLU A 25 -31.32 -0.87 -8.18
C GLU A 25 -30.27 -0.35 -7.20
N PRO A 26 -30.60 0.59 -6.29
CA PRO A 26 -29.65 1.11 -5.32
C PRO A 26 -29.10 -0.08 -4.53
N GLN A 27 -27.82 -0.38 -4.71
CA GLN A 27 -27.16 -1.47 -4.01
C GLN A 27 -27.23 -1.15 -2.51
N ALA A 28 -27.78 -2.11 -1.74
CA ALA A 28 -27.81 -1.98 -0.29
C ALA A 28 -26.40 -1.87 0.28
N LEU A 29 -26.25 -1.13 1.36
CA LEU A 29 -24.98 -1.06 2.12
C LEU A 29 -24.51 -2.48 2.46
N LYS A 30 -23.29 -2.81 2.05
CA LYS A 30 -22.66 -4.11 2.28
C LYS A 30 -21.34 -3.94 2.99
N ILE A 31 -21.18 -4.61 4.12
CA ILE A 31 -19.92 -4.71 4.87
C ILE A 31 -19.39 -6.13 4.70
N THR A 32 -18.27 -6.28 4.00
CA THR A 32 -17.55 -7.55 3.86
C THR A 32 -16.38 -7.53 4.83
N ALA A 33 -16.40 -8.40 5.85
CA ALA A 33 -15.40 -8.41 6.91
C ALA A 33 -14.96 -9.84 7.24
N ALA A 34 -13.68 -10.00 7.65
CA ALA A 34 -13.16 -11.26 8.14
C ALA A 34 -13.65 -11.56 9.58
N SER A 35 -13.88 -10.51 10.37
CA SER A 35 -14.47 -10.57 11.71
C SER A 35 -15.41 -9.40 11.90
N SER A 36 -16.54 -9.62 12.57
CA SER A 36 -17.53 -8.55 12.80
C SER A 36 -17.24 -7.79 14.08
N ASN A 37 -17.20 -6.46 13.98
CA ASN A 37 -17.31 -5.56 15.13
C ASN A 37 -18.69 -4.86 15.04
N PRO A 38 -19.65 -5.19 15.93
CA PRO A 38 -21.00 -4.62 15.86
C PRO A 38 -21.03 -3.08 15.90
N LYS A 39 -20.04 -2.45 16.54
CA LYS A 39 -19.95 -0.98 16.59
C LYS A 39 -19.67 -0.36 15.23
N MET A 40 -19.20 -1.10 14.24
CA MET A 40 -19.06 -0.61 12.87
C MET A 40 -20.42 -0.27 12.24
N PHE A 41 -21.50 -0.95 12.64
CA PHE A 41 -22.82 -0.68 12.08
C PHE A 41 -23.40 0.68 12.51
N THR A 42 -22.87 1.30 13.54
CA THR A 42 -23.31 2.62 14.04
C THR A 42 -22.61 3.79 13.37
N LEU A 43 -21.65 3.53 12.50
CA LEU A 43 -20.87 4.57 11.81
C LEU A 43 -21.70 5.26 10.72
N PRO A 44 -21.42 6.52 10.40
CA PRO A 44 -22.21 7.32 9.45
C PRO A 44 -21.86 6.99 7.99
N TRP A 45 -22.10 5.76 7.56
CA TRP A 45 -21.79 5.28 6.21
C TRP A 45 -22.49 6.05 5.08
N HIS A 46 -23.54 6.81 5.39
CA HIS A 46 -24.26 7.68 4.47
C HIS A 46 -23.57 9.04 4.26
N LYS A 47 -22.40 9.27 4.83
CA LYS A 47 -21.62 10.52 4.68
C LYS A 47 -20.29 10.25 3.99
N PRO A 48 -19.83 11.20 3.12
CA PRO A 48 -18.44 11.17 2.65
C PRO A 48 -17.47 11.13 3.84
N LEU A 49 -16.42 10.33 3.76
CA LEU A 49 -15.47 10.13 4.87
C LEU A 49 -14.81 11.45 5.33
N ALA A 50 -14.64 12.40 4.41
CA ALA A 50 -14.09 13.73 4.73
C ALA A 50 -14.94 14.53 5.70
N THR A 51 -16.27 14.25 5.76
CA THR A 51 -17.26 14.99 6.56
C THR A 51 -17.66 14.28 7.85
N TRP A 52 -16.99 13.22 8.21
CA TRP A 52 -17.31 12.49 9.44
C TRP A 52 -17.04 13.35 10.68
N PRO A 53 -17.89 13.24 11.73
CA PRO A 53 -17.76 14.03 12.95
C PRO A 53 -16.41 13.85 13.63
N GLU A 54 -15.86 14.95 14.18
CA GLU A 54 -14.54 14.96 14.82
C GLU A 54 -14.45 14.07 16.07
N ASP A 55 -15.57 13.88 16.77
CA ASP A 55 -15.65 13.01 17.96
C ASP A 55 -15.44 11.51 17.62
N LEU A 56 -15.65 11.13 16.37
CA LEU A 56 -15.30 9.79 15.88
C LEU A 56 -13.83 9.66 15.47
N LEU A 57 -13.14 10.78 15.24
CA LEU A 57 -11.81 10.77 14.66
C LEU A 57 -10.70 10.67 15.72
N ALA A 58 -9.71 9.83 15.47
CA ALA A 58 -8.47 9.81 16.23
C ALA A 58 -7.47 10.81 15.63
N ASN A 59 -6.92 11.68 16.46
CA ASN A 59 -5.89 12.64 16.05
C ASN A 59 -4.52 11.98 15.99
N LEU A 60 -4.25 11.29 14.88
CA LEU A 60 -3.01 10.56 14.62
C LEU A 60 -2.25 11.17 13.44
N PRO A 61 -0.90 11.08 13.43
CA PRO A 61 -0.10 11.50 12.30
C PRO A 61 -0.53 10.76 11.03
N ARG A 62 -0.78 11.52 9.96
CA ARG A 62 -1.14 10.98 8.65
C ARG A 62 0.02 11.12 7.70
N GLY A 63 0.23 10.09 6.85
CA GLY A 63 1.06 10.19 5.66
C GLY A 63 0.39 11.08 4.60
N ILE A 64 1.12 11.36 3.53
CA ILE A 64 0.55 11.96 2.32
C ILE A 64 -0.22 10.84 1.60
N SER A 65 -1.46 11.11 1.23
CA SER A 65 -2.29 10.20 0.44
C SER A 65 -3.11 11.00 -0.57
N ARG A 66 -3.25 10.47 -1.77
CA ARG A 66 -4.18 10.99 -2.80
C ARG A 66 -5.64 10.71 -2.47
N HIS A 67 -5.88 9.78 -1.57
CA HIS A 67 -7.22 9.40 -1.12
C HIS A 67 -7.57 10.04 0.22
N VAL A 68 -8.85 10.13 0.51
CA VAL A 68 -9.31 10.55 1.85
C VAL A 68 -9.06 9.40 2.83
N VAL A 69 -8.17 9.63 3.78
CA VAL A 69 -7.89 8.69 4.87
C VAL A 69 -8.26 9.33 6.20
N ARG A 70 -8.96 8.60 7.06
CA ARG A 70 -9.30 9.00 8.44
C ARG A 70 -8.99 7.86 9.40
N PHE A 71 -8.49 8.22 10.58
CA PHE A 71 -8.41 7.30 11.71
C PHE A 71 -9.65 7.46 12.55
N VAL A 72 -10.34 6.35 12.80
CA VAL A 72 -11.68 6.35 13.41
C VAL A 72 -11.69 5.45 14.65
N HIS A 73 -12.22 5.96 15.75
CA HIS A 73 -12.46 5.17 16.95
C HIS A 73 -13.70 4.29 16.76
N VAL A 74 -13.54 2.99 16.96
CA VAL A 74 -14.65 2.02 16.97
C VAL A 74 -14.53 1.17 18.23
N GLY A 75 -15.13 1.62 19.30
CA GLY A 75 -14.91 1.06 20.64
C GLY A 75 -13.52 1.41 21.15
N ASP A 76 -12.79 0.40 21.58
CA ASP A 76 -11.45 0.57 22.16
C ASP A 76 -10.33 0.46 21.08
N GLU A 77 -10.72 0.29 19.82
CA GLU A 77 -9.80 0.15 18.71
C GLU A 77 -9.84 1.37 17.78
N VAL A 78 -8.72 1.61 17.11
CA VAL A 78 -8.62 2.62 16.05
C VAL A 78 -8.44 1.91 14.72
N TYR A 79 -9.23 2.32 13.73
CA TYR A 79 -9.13 1.83 12.36
C TYR A 79 -8.71 2.96 11.44
N ALA A 80 -7.88 2.64 10.46
CA ALA A 80 -7.65 3.49 9.30
C ALA A 80 -8.73 3.18 8.26
N MET A 81 -9.40 4.21 7.79
CA MET A 81 -10.44 4.13 6.76
C MET A 81 -9.99 4.93 5.55
N LYS A 82 -9.95 4.28 4.39
CA LYS A 82 -9.52 4.83 3.09
C LYS A 82 -10.73 4.82 2.15
N GLU A 83 -11.17 6.00 1.71
CA GLU A 83 -12.28 6.16 0.76
C GLU A 83 -11.73 6.11 -0.66
N ILE A 84 -12.12 5.07 -1.40
CA ILE A 84 -11.61 4.74 -2.74
C ILE A 84 -12.68 4.04 -3.56
N THR A 85 -12.47 3.90 -4.88
CA THR A 85 -13.41 3.21 -5.74
C THR A 85 -13.65 1.78 -5.27
N ARG A 86 -14.85 1.28 -5.47
CA ARG A 86 -15.25 -0.07 -5.04
C ARG A 86 -14.28 -1.14 -5.52
N GLN A 87 -13.92 -1.09 -6.79
CA GLN A 87 -13.07 -2.12 -7.41
C GLN A 87 -11.68 -2.17 -6.76
N VAL A 88 -11.10 -1.00 -6.49
CA VAL A 88 -9.79 -0.88 -5.83
C VAL A 88 -9.89 -1.35 -4.39
N ALA A 89 -10.93 -0.95 -3.64
CA ALA A 89 -11.12 -1.34 -2.25
C ALA A 89 -11.26 -2.86 -2.08
N GLU A 90 -12.09 -3.49 -2.92
CA GLU A 90 -12.29 -4.95 -2.89
C GLU A 90 -11.00 -5.71 -3.24
N ARG A 91 -10.26 -5.24 -4.26
CA ARG A 91 -8.97 -5.84 -4.66
C ARG A 91 -7.90 -5.69 -3.58
N GLU A 92 -7.71 -4.48 -3.06
CA GLU A 92 -6.72 -4.22 -2.01
C GLU A 92 -7.02 -5.03 -0.74
N TYR A 93 -8.29 -5.13 -0.34
CA TYR A 93 -8.72 -5.96 0.77
C TYR A 93 -8.33 -7.44 0.58
N GLU A 94 -8.58 -8.01 -0.60
CA GLU A 94 -8.22 -9.40 -0.88
C GLU A 94 -6.70 -9.62 -0.93
N ILE A 95 -5.94 -8.68 -1.50
CA ILE A 95 -4.48 -8.74 -1.51
C ILE A 95 -3.94 -8.73 -0.08
N LEU A 96 -4.35 -7.75 0.74
CA LEU A 96 -3.91 -7.65 2.14
C LEU A 96 -4.26 -8.91 2.94
N ARG A 97 -5.44 -9.50 2.72
CA ARG A 97 -5.82 -10.78 3.34
C ARG A 97 -4.91 -11.93 2.94
N ARG A 98 -4.52 -11.99 1.67
CA ARG A 98 -3.58 -13.03 1.18
C ARG A 98 -2.19 -12.83 1.77
N LEU A 99 -1.69 -11.59 1.81
CA LEU A 99 -0.40 -11.26 2.43
C LEU A 99 -0.40 -11.59 3.94
N GLN A 100 -1.49 -11.29 4.65
CA GLN A 100 -1.64 -11.64 6.06
C GLN A 100 -1.58 -13.16 6.30
N LYS A 101 -2.21 -13.97 5.42
CA LYS A 101 -2.14 -15.45 5.51
C LYS A 101 -0.72 -15.99 5.29
N LEU A 102 0.12 -15.25 4.58
CA LEU A 102 1.54 -15.54 4.39
C LEU A 102 2.43 -14.95 5.51
N GLU A 103 1.81 -14.41 6.56
CA GLU A 103 2.49 -13.80 7.71
C GLU A 103 3.46 -12.67 7.32
N LEU A 104 3.12 -11.94 6.24
CA LEU A 104 3.93 -10.82 5.78
C LEU A 104 3.60 -9.55 6.58
N PRO A 105 4.59 -8.66 6.80
CA PRO A 105 4.40 -7.44 7.58
C PRO A 105 3.52 -6.42 6.82
N THR A 106 2.22 -6.49 7.04
CA THR A 106 1.22 -5.60 6.44
C THR A 106 0.26 -5.08 7.49
N VAL A 107 -0.47 -4.01 7.19
CA VAL A 107 -1.63 -3.62 7.97
C VAL A 107 -2.70 -4.71 7.89
N ILE A 108 -3.46 -4.86 8.98
CA ILE A 108 -4.49 -5.92 9.06
C ILE A 108 -5.78 -5.43 8.40
N PRO A 109 -6.23 -6.05 7.29
CA PRO A 109 -7.50 -5.72 6.67
C PRO A 109 -8.65 -6.20 7.54
N ILE A 110 -9.59 -5.30 7.85
CA ILE A 110 -10.75 -5.58 8.70
C ILE A 110 -12.00 -5.76 7.87
N ALA A 111 -12.29 -4.81 6.99
CA ALA A 111 -13.49 -4.83 6.18
C ALA A 111 -13.34 -4.00 4.90
N VAL A 112 -14.22 -4.27 3.95
CA VAL A 112 -14.56 -3.35 2.87
C VAL A 112 -16.05 -3.03 2.91
N VAL A 113 -16.39 -1.74 2.81
CA VAL A 113 -17.76 -1.23 2.85
C VAL A 113 -18.12 -0.68 1.49
N THR A 114 -19.17 -1.25 0.87
CA THR A 114 -19.63 -0.90 -0.48
C THR A 114 -21.13 -0.62 -0.48
N GLY A 115 -21.67 -0.13 -1.60
CA GLY A 115 -23.10 0.19 -1.70
C GLY A 115 -23.51 1.33 -0.78
N ARG A 116 -22.60 2.28 -0.55
CA ARG A 116 -22.85 3.48 0.25
C ARG A 116 -23.62 4.50 -0.61
N HIS A 117 -24.60 5.15 0.01
CA HIS A 117 -25.33 6.25 -0.59
C HIS A 117 -25.50 7.36 0.45
N ASP A 118 -25.56 8.61 0.01
CA ASP A 118 -25.90 9.72 0.88
C ASP A 118 -27.42 9.75 1.18
N LEU A 119 -27.87 10.75 1.95
CA LEU A 119 -29.27 10.89 2.32
C LEU A 119 -30.19 11.27 1.13
N ASN A 120 -29.61 11.70 0.00
CA ASN A 120 -30.32 12.01 -1.23
C ASN A 120 -30.37 10.82 -2.19
N GLY A 121 -29.69 9.70 -1.83
CA GLY A 121 -29.59 8.52 -2.67
C GLY A 121 -28.41 8.55 -3.66
N GLU A 122 -27.54 9.57 -3.60
CA GLU A 122 -26.35 9.65 -4.46
C GLU A 122 -25.30 8.63 -4.01
N PRO A 123 -24.65 7.91 -4.94
CA PRO A 123 -23.67 6.90 -4.62
C PRO A 123 -22.40 7.54 -4.02
N LEU A 124 -21.85 6.92 -2.98
CA LEU A 124 -20.58 7.26 -2.36
C LEU A 124 -19.54 6.17 -2.65
N GLU A 125 -18.26 6.58 -2.69
CA GLU A 125 -17.14 5.66 -2.84
C GLU A 125 -17.10 4.60 -1.73
N ALA A 126 -16.47 3.47 -2.02
CA ALA A 126 -16.26 2.42 -1.02
C ALA A 126 -15.25 2.86 0.04
N ILE A 127 -15.28 2.18 1.18
CA ILE A 127 -14.27 2.38 2.23
C ILE A 127 -13.56 1.05 2.52
N LEU A 128 -12.24 1.07 2.35
CA LEU A 128 -11.36 0.04 2.90
C LEU A 128 -11.07 0.37 4.37
N VAL A 129 -11.26 -0.62 5.24
CA VAL A 129 -11.00 -0.50 6.69
C VAL A 129 -9.86 -1.42 7.06
N THR A 130 -8.79 -0.84 7.62
CA THR A 130 -7.65 -1.57 8.16
C THR A 130 -7.46 -1.24 9.63
N ARG A 131 -6.87 -2.16 10.41
CA ARG A 131 -6.53 -1.88 11.81
C ARG A 131 -5.35 -0.92 11.86
N HIS A 132 -5.47 0.15 12.65
CA HIS A 132 -4.33 1.03 12.90
C HIS A 132 -3.23 0.27 13.63
N LEU A 133 -2.01 0.34 13.12
CA LEU A 133 -0.83 -0.26 13.73
C LEU A 133 -0.39 0.63 14.90
N LYS A 134 -0.66 0.19 16.13
CA LYS A 134 -0.33 0.95 17.35
C LYS A 134 1.18 1.19 17.44
N PHE A 135 1.56 2.40 17.85
CA PHE A 135 2.96 2.83 18.02
C PHE A 135 3.78 2.92 16.72
N SER A 136 3.16 2.73 15.57
CA SER A 136 3.82 2.97 14.30
C SER A 136 3.88 4.46 13.96
N LEU A 137 4.89 4.83 13.17
CA LEU A 137 5.07 6.19 12.70
C LEU A 137 5.30 6.19 11.19
N PRO A 138 4.70 7.15 10.46
CA PRO A 138 5.05 7.40 9.08
C PRO A 138 6.44 8.05 8.99
N TYR A 139 7.14 7.85 7.87
CA TYR A 139 8.51 8.34 7.68
C TYR A 139 8.68 9.84 7.97
N ARG A 140 7.71 10.68 7.58
CA ARG A 140 7.77 12.13 7.83
C ARG A 140 7.85 12.47 9.32
N ALA A 141 7.12 11.72 10.16
CA ALA A 141 7.17 11.92 11.61
C ALA A 141 8.49 11.43 12.21
N LEU A 142 9.16 10.48 11.56
CA LEU A 142 10.47 10.00 11.96
C LEU A 142 11.56 10.97 11.52
N PHE A 143 11.62 11.36 10.26
CA PHE A 143 12.63 12.27 9.74
C PHE A 143 12.50 13.71 10.29
N ALA A 144 11.28 14.18 10.66
CA ALA A 144 11.08 15.50 11.26
C ALA A 144 11.57 15.63 12.72
N ARG A 145 11.99 14.53 13.36
CA ARG A 145 12.43 14.50 14.75
C ARG A 145 13.93 14.26 14.79
N ASN A 146 14.79 15.27 14.72
CA ASN A 146 16.26 15.17 14.89
C ASN A 146 16.75 13.72 15.00
N LEU A 147 16.74 13.01 13.89
CA LEU A 147 17.14 11.60 13.83
C LEU A 147 18.61 11.49 14.23
N GLN A 148 18.94 10.46 15.00
CA GLN A 148 20.35 10.05 15.09
C GLN A 148 20.82 9.67 13.68
N PRO A 149 22.07 9.94 13.29
CA PRO A 149 22.58 9.69 11.94
C PRO A 149 22.33 8.26 11.45
N ASP A 150 22.40 7.26 12.33
CA ASP A 150 22.17 5.85 12.02
C ASP A 150 20.69 5.47 11.89
N THR A 151 19.76 6.34 12.31
CA THR A 151 18.33 6.01 12.27
C THR A 151 17.80 5.93 10.84
N ALA A 152 18.22 6.86 9.96
CA ALA A 152 17.84 6.83 8.55
C ALA A 152 18.28 5.51 7.90
N GLU A 153 19.53 5.10 8.17
CA GLU A 153 20.07 3.83 7.66
C GLU A 153 19.26 2.62 8.15
N ARG A 154 18.92 2.58 9.44
CA ARG A 154 18.11 1.48 10.02
C ARG A 154 16.70 1.43 9.46
N LEU A 155 16.09 2.55 9.12
CA LEU A 155 14.79 2.59 8.45
C LEU A 155 14.86 2.00 7.04
N ILE A 156 15.93 2.32 6.31
CA ILE A 156 16.16 1.77 4.97
C ILE A 156 16.47 0.27 5.03
N ASP A 157 17.25 -0.16 6.00
CA ASP A 157 17.51 -1.59 6.23
C ASP A 157 16.19 -2.35 6.53
N ALA A 158 15.32 -1.80 7.36
CA ALA A 158 14.00 -2.38 7.63
C ALA A 158 13.10 -2.45 6.38
N LEU A 159 13.16 -1.43 5.52
CA LEU A 159 12.44 -1.44 4.25
C LEU A 159 13.02 -2.49 3.28
N ALA A 160 14.34 -2.61 3.21
CA ALA A 160 14.98 -3.65 2.38
C ALA A 160 14.54 -5.07 2.83
N VAL A 161 14.46 -5.32 4.13
CA VAL A 161 13.95 -6.59 4.69
C VAL A 161 12.49 -6.80 4.29
N LEU A 162 11.64 -5.78 4.39
CA LEU A 162 10.24 -5.87 3.95
C LEU A 162 10.16 -6.26 2.47
N LEU A 163 10.89 -5.56 1.58
CA LEU A 163 10.89 -5.83 0.15
C LEU A 163 11.34 -7.25 -0.19
N VAL A 164 12.42 -7.71 0.44
CA VAL A 164 12.89 -9.09 0.24
C VAL A 164 11.82 -10.10 0.65
N ARG A 165 11.16 -9.92 1.79
CA ARG A 165 10.07 -10.80 2.26
C ARG A 165 8.89 -10.81 1.30
N LEU A 166 8.48 -9.64 0.80
CA LEU A 166 7.39 -9.50 -0.17
C LEU A 166 7.74 -10.21 -1.49
N HIS A 167 8.94 -9.99 -2.02
CA HIS A 167 9.39 -10.59 -3.27
C HIS A 167 9.58 -12.10 -3.17
N LEU A 168 10.09 -12.62 -2.05
CA LEU A 168 10.18 -14.06 -1.81
C LEU A 168 8.81 -14.74 -1.77
N ALA A 169 7.79 -14.02 -1.31
CA ALA A 169 6.41 -14.49 -1.32
C ALA A 169 5.71 -14.33 -2.69
N GLY A 170 6.38 -13.76 -3.69
CA GLY A 170 5.82 -13.51 -5.02
C GLY A 170 4.99 -12.24 -5.13
N PHE A 171 5.08 -11.32 -4.17
CA PHE A 171 4.34 -10.07 -4.21
C PHE A 171 5.15 -8.97 -4.91
N TYR A 172 4.68 -8.55 -6.09
CA TYR A 172 5.11 -7.35 -6.80
C TYR A 172 4.33 -6.16 -6.28
N TRP A 173 5.01 -5.11 -5.80
CA TRP A 173 4.33 -3.99 -5.15
C TRP A 173 3.89 -2.91 -6.14
N GLY A 174 4.79 -2.50 -7.04
CA GLY A 174 4.49 -1.56 -8.13
C GLY A 174 4.37 -0.08 -7.71
N ASP A 175 4.43 0.23 -6.40
CA ASP A 175 4.41 1.61 -5.87
C ASP A 175 5.16 1.68 -4.53
N VAL A 176 6.37 1.16 -4.52
CA VAL A 176 7.22 1.19 -3.33
C VAL A 176 7.63 2.63 -3.01
N SER A 177 7.26 3.11 -1.83
CA SER A 177 7.61 4.44 -1.34
C SER A 177 7.62 4.48 0.18
N LEU A 178 8.28 5.45 0.79
CA LEU A 178 8.24 5.67 2.24
C LEU A 178 6.84 6.06 2.71
N SER A 179 6.02 6.68 1.85
CA SER A 179 4.63 7.06 2.15
C SER A 179 3.73 5.84 2.31
N ASN A 180 4.07 4.73 1.66
CA ASN A 180 3.30 3.48 1.68
C ASN A 180 3.81 2.49 2.74
N VAL A 181 4.66 2.97 3.67
CA VAL A 181 5.24 2.19 4.76
C VAL A 181 4.98 2.84 6.11
N LEU A 182 4.66 2.01 7.10
CA LEU A 182 4.72 2.39 8.51
C LEU A 182 5.90 1.68 9.18
N PHE A 183 6.56 2.40 10.07
CA PHE A 183 7.67 1.85 10.84
C PHE A 183 7.26 1.67 12.30
N LEU A 184 7.55 0.50 12.85
CA LEU A 184 7.41 0.18 14.26
C LEU A 184 8.81 0.04 14.86
N ARG A 185 9.05 0.73 15.96
CA ARG A 185 10.29 0.55 16.72
C ARG A 185 10.11 -0.56 17.75
N ASP A 186 10.95 -1.56 17.67
CA ASP A 186 11.03 -2.65 18.66
C ASP A 186 12.45 -2.71 19.21
N ALA A 187 12.60 -2.38 20.51
CA ALA A 187 13.89 -2.21 21.17
C ALA A 187 14.84 -1.31 20.35
N ASP A 188 15.90 -1.90 19.78
CA ASP A 188 16.91 -1.17 19.00
C ASP A 188 16.76 -1.33 17.47
N ALA A 189 15.71 -2.02 17.03
CA ALA A 189 15.44 -2.27 15.60
C ALA A 189 14.18 -1.56 15.11
N PHE A 190 14.06 -1.42 13.81
CA PHE A 190 12.82 -1.02 13.15
C PHE A 190 12.26 -2.18 12.34
N SER A 191 10.94 -2.29 12.35
CA SER A 191 10.18 -3.15 11.45
C SER A 191 9.35 -2.29 10.51
N ALA A 192 9.41 -2.58 9.22
CA ALA A 192 8.63 -1.91 8.20
C ALA A 192 7.38 -2.72 7.86
N PHE A 193 6.24 -2.03 7.71
CA PHE A 193 4.94 -2.63 7.39
C PHE A 193 4.34 -1.98 6.15
N LEU A 194 3.92 -2.80 5.20
CA LEU A 194 3.19 -2.35 4.02
C LEU A 194 1.81 -1.84 4.42
N VAL A 195 1.45 -0.65 3.93
CA VAL A 195 0.17 0.01 4.21
C VAL A 195 -0.76 0.01 3.01
N ASP A 196 -0.22 0.28 1.83
CA ASP A 196 -0.97 0.42 0.59
C ASP A 196 -0.56 -0.66 -0.41
N ALA A 197 -1.52 -1.51 -0.79
CA ALA A 197 -1.32 -2.62 -1.70
C ALA A 197 -2.14 -2.46 -2.99
N GLU A 198 -2.69 -1.28 -3.28
CA GLU A 198 -3.64 -1.10 -4.38
C GLU A 198 -3.05 -1.38 -5.77
N THR A 199 -1.74 -1.11 -5.97
CA THR A 199 -1.01 -1.39 -7.21
C THR A 199 -0.43 -2.79 -7.26
N GLY A 200 -0.38 -3.47 -6.11
CA GLY A 200 0.31 -4.74 -5.95
C GLY A 200 -0.35 -5.93 -6.68
N ASP A 201 0.47 -6.94 -6.93
CA ASP A 201 0.01 -8.21 -7.48
C ASP A 201 0.76 -9.39 -6.83
N LEU A 202 0.02 -10.45 -6.49
CA LEU A 202 0.59 -11.64 -5.86
C LEU A 202 0.61 -12.79 -6.86
N GLN A 203 1.79 -13.17 -7.27
CA GLN A 203 2.12 -14.21 -8.25
C GLN A 203 2.72 -15.44 -7.54
N ALA A 204 2.86 -16.55 -8.27
CA ALA A 204 3.54 -17.73 -7.73
C ALA A 204 5.03 -17.47 -7.48
N GLN A 205 5.66 -16.68 -8.35
CA GLN A 205 7.05 -16.26 -8.26
C GLN A 205 7.25 -15.02 -9.14
N LEU A 206 8.09 -14.08 -8.68
CA LEU A 206 8.49 -12.93 -9.48
C LEU A 206 9.68 -13.28 -10.37
N THR A 207 9.71 -12.69 -11.56
CA THR A 207 10.90 -12.68 -12.40
C THR A 207 11.94 -11.69 -11.87
N ASP A 208 13.20 -11.87 -12.23
CA ASP A 208 14.27 -10.95 -11.88
C ASP A 208 13.95 -9.52 -12.36
N GLY A 209 13.44 -9.38 -13.59
CA GLY A 209 13.08 -8.08 -14.13
C GLY A 209 11.96 -7.37 -13.37
N GLN A 210 10.97 -8.11 -12.82
CA GLN A 210 9.92 -7.52 -11.99
C GLN A 210 10.50 -7.03 -10.65
N ARG A 211 11.39 -7.80 -10.03
CA ARG A 211 12.04 -7.41 -8.78
C ARG A 211 12.93 -6.19 -8.96
N GLU A 212 13.77 -6.18 -10.01
CA GLU A 212 14.64 -5.05 -10.32
C GLU A 212 13.82 -3.77 -10.61
N TYR A 213 12.71 -3.88 -11.34
CA TYR A 213 11.83 -2.74 -11.59
C TYR A 213 11.25 -2.17 -10.29
N ASP A 214 10.79 -3.03 -9.37
CA ASP A 214 10.26 -2.59 -8.06
C ASP A 214 11.34 -1.89 -7.23
N ILE A 215 12.58 -2.37 -7.27
CA ILE A 215 13.71 -1.78 -6.55
C ILE A 215 14.13 -0.43 -7.16
N ASP A 216 14.20 -0.33 -8.48
CA ASP A 216 14.49 0.93 -9.17
C ASP A 216 13.41 1.99 -8.89
N LEU A 217 12.15 1.57 -8.87
CA LEU A 217 11.03 2.42 -8.52
C LEU A 217 11.13 2.87 -7.05
N ALA A 218 11.41 1.94 -6.14
CA ALA A 218 11.64 2.24 -4.72
C ALA A 218 12.74 3.28 -4.53
N ARG A 219 13.89 3.07 -5.17
CA ARG A 219 15.01 4.01 -5.13
C ARG A 219 14.59 5.41 -5.59
N THR A 220 13.93 5.48 -6.73
CA THR A 220 13.49 6.76 -7.32
C THR A 220 12.50 7.50 -6.43
N ASN A 221 11.48 6.79 -5.94
CA ASN A 221 10.45 7.37 -5.07
C ASN A 221 11.04 7.85 -3.74
N ILE A 222 11.92 7.05 -3.12
CA ILE A 222 12.56 7.42 -1.83
C ILE A 222 13.42 8.66 -1.98
N ILE A 223 14.24 8.73 -3.02
CA ILE A 223 15.05 9.93 -3.30
C ILE A 223 14.13 11.14 -3.45
N GLY A 224 13.05 11.04 -4.24
CA GLY A 224 12.10 12.14 -4.42
C GLY A 224 11.43 12.56 -3.11
N GLU A 225 10.98 11.62 -2.30
CA GLU A 225 10.34 11.91 -1.00
C GLU A 225 11.30 12.54 0.01
N LEU A 226 12.58 12.15 0.01
CA LEU A 226 13.61 12.76 0.84
C LEU A 226 13.96 14.17 0.36
N MET A 227 14.07 14.39 -0.95
CA MET A 227 14.25 15.74 -1.53
C MET A 227 13.09 16.68 -1.17
N ASP A 228 11.84 16.17 -1.14
CA ASP A 228 10.68 16.94 -0.67
C ASP A 228 10.81 17.32 0.80
N LEU A 229 11.31 16.42 1.66
CA LEU A 229 11.59 16.72 3.07
C LEU A 229 12.71 17.77 3.20
N ALA A 230 13.78 17.65 2.42
CA ALA A 230 14.89 18.60 2.41
C ALA A 230 14.42 20.00 1.99
N SER A 231 13.61 20.08 0.93
CA SER A 231 12.99 21.33 0.46
C SER A 231 12.12 21.98 1.53
N GLY A 232 11.42 21.17 2.33
CA GLY A 232 10.62 21.60 3.48
C GLY A 232 11.44 21.88 4.74
N LYS A 233 12.77 21.74 4.73
CA LYS A 233 13.68 21.85 5.89
C LYS A 233 13.33 20.88 7.03
N LEU A 234 12.80 19.72 6.68
CA LEU A 234 12.44 18.65 7.60
C LEU A 234 13.47 17.52 7.63
N LEU A 235 14.40 17.50 6.67
CA LEU A 235 15.50 16.53 6.63
C LEU A 235 16.74 17.15 7.30
N PRO A 236 17.46 16.41 8.17
CA PRO A 236 18.76 16.84 8.66
C PRO A 236 19.75 17.08 7.51
N GLY A 237 20.57 18.13 7.61
CA GLY A 237 21.44 18.57 6.51
C GLY A 237 22.65 17.68 6.22
N ASP A 238 22.84 16.61 6.99
CA ASP A 238 23.87 15.59 6.85
C ASP A 238 23.36 14.30 6.16
N VAL A 239 22.09 14.27 5.77
CA VAL A 239 21.49 13.13 5.04
C VAL A 239 21.60 13.40 3.53
N ASP A 240 22.32 12.51 2.82
CA ASP A 240 22.39 12.50 1.35
C ASP A 240 21.27 11.59 0.81
N GLU A 241 20.28 12.18 0.15
CA GLU A 241 19.09 11.49 -0.35
C GLU A 241 19.45 10.41 -1.39
N ILE A 242 20.48 10.69 -2.20
CA ILE A 242 20.93 9.76 -3.26
C ILE A 242 21.65 8.58 -2.61
N GLU A 243 22.48 8.81 -1.61
CA GLU A 243 23.17 7.75 -0.87
C GLU A 243 22.16 6.85 -0.15
N VAL A 244 21.14 7.43 0.48
CA VAL A 244 20.04 6.68 1.12
C VAL A 244 19.30 5.80 0.12
N GLY A 245 18.98 6.31 -1.07
CA GLY A 245 18.34 5.53 -2.12
C GLY A 245 19.24 4.40 -2.65
N ASN A 246 20.54 4.64 -2.83
CA ASN A 246 21.49 3.62 -3.23
C ASN A 246 21.67 2.54 -2.17
N ARG A 247 21.73 2.93 -0.89
CA ARG A 247 21.80 1.98 0.23
C ARG A 247 20.65 0.98 0.23
N LEU A 248 19.42 1.40 -0.11
CA LEU A 248 18.31 0.46 -0.24
C LEU A 248 18.60 -0.64 -1.25
N VAL A 249 19.09 -0.26 -2.44
CA VAL A 249 19.42 -1.18 -3.53
C VAL A 249 20.50 -2.17 -3.09
N ASP A 250 21.60 -1.65 -2.54
CA ASP A 250 22.73 -2.47 -2.08
C ASP A 250 22.30 -3.44 -0.96
N ARG A 251 21.50 -2.95 -0.01
CA ARG A 251 21.00 -3.77 1.10
C ARG A 251 20.06 -4.84 0.62
N TYR A 252 19.13 -4.51 -0.30
CA TYR A 252 18.23 -5.48 -0.90
C TYR A 252 18.99 -6.59 -1.60
N HIS A 253 19.94 -6.27 -2.50
CA HIS A 253 20.71 -7.27 -3.23
C HIS A 253 21.55 -8.14 -2.31
N SER A 254 22.17 -7.55 -1.29
CA SER A 254 22.94 -8.30 -0.28
C SER A 254 22.07 -9.31 0.47
N LEU A 255 20.85 -8.91 0.88
CA LEU A 255 19.91 -9.78 1.58
C LEU A 255 19.37 -10.86 0.63
N TRP A 256 18.96 -10.47 -0.58
CA TRP A 256 18.44 -11.40 -1.58
C TRP A 256 19.44 -12.50 -1.89
N SER A 257 20.68 -12.13 -2.21
CA SER A 257 21.75 -13.09 -2.46
C SER A 257 22.02 -13.97 -1.25
N ALA A 258 22.09 -13.40 -0.06
CA ALA A 258 22.29 -14.18 1.17
C ALA A 258 21.20 -15.24 1.41
N LEU A 259 19.96 -14.98 0.98
CA LEU A 259 18.83 -15.89 1.17
C LEU A 259 18.62 -16.89 0.03
N THR A 260 18.95 -16.52 -1.22
CA THR A 260 18.60 -17.30 -2.41
C THR A 260 19.78 -17.99 -3.07
N ASP A 261 21.02 -17.51 -2.87
CA ASP A 261 22.19 -18.15 -3.47
C ASP A 261 22.43 -19.53 -2.86
N THR A 262 22.75 -20.47 -3.71
CA THR A 262 23.02 -21.85 -3.31
C THR A 262 24.53 -22.04 -3.15
N ASP A 263 24.99 -22.22 -1.93
CA ASP A 263 26.36 -22.59 -1.64
C ASP A 263 26.49 -24.11 -1.63
N LYS A 264 27.57 -24.61 -2.26
CA LYS A 264 27.97 -26.02 -2.17
C LYS A 264 29.14 -26.14 -1.20
N PHE A 265 28.91 -26.87 -0.13
CA PHE A 265 29.95 -27.14 0.87
C PHE A 265 30.41 -28.58 0.75
N SER A 266 31.71 -28.81 0.99
CA SER A 266 32.24 -30.16 1.18
C SER A 266 31.90 -30.66 2.59
N PRO A 267 31.91 -32.00 2.83
CA PRO A 267 31.66 -32.56 4.15
C PRO A 267 32.59 -32.01 5.25
N ASP A 268 33.77 -31.55 4.90
CA ASP A 268 34.78 -31.01 5.81
C ASP A 268 34.50 -29.54 6.21
N GLU A 269 33.51 -28.92 5.59
CA GLU A 269 33.18 -27.50 5.75
C GLU A 269 31.90 -27.28 6.57
N MET A 270 31.53 -28.20 7.48
CA MET A 270 30.35 -28.13 8.33
C MET A 270 30.22 -26.80 9.07
N TRP A 271 31.35 -26.20 9.49
CA TRP A 271 31.36 -24.90 10.14
C TRP A 271 30.80 -23.74 9.28
N LYS A 272 30.93 -23.83 7.93
CA LYS A 272 30.33 -22.84 7.02
C LYS A 272 28.83 -22.95 6.99
N ILE A 273 28.29 -24.17 7.12
CA ILE A 273 26.83 -24.39 7.23
C ILE A 273 26.31 -23.75 8.50
N GLU A 274 26.97 -23.99 9.65
CA GLU A 274 26.60 -23.37 10.92
C GLU A 274 26.64 -21.84 10.84
N GLN A 275 27.71 -21.28 10.26
CA GLN A 275 27.85 -19.84 10.05
C GLN A 275 26.71 -19.28 9.18
N ARG A 276 26.32 -19.98 8.11
CA ARG A 276 25.21 -19.54 7.25
C ARG A 276 23.87 -19.62 7.97
N VAL A 277 23.62 -20.69 8.72
CA VAL A 277 22.40 -20.83 9.54
C VAL A 277 22.30 -19.72 10.57
N ASN A 278 23.37 -19.39 11.28
CA ASN A 278 23.40 -18.31 12.23
C ASN A 278 23.10 -16.97 11.54
N LYS A 279 23.74 -16.68 10.40
CA LYS A 279 23.47 -15.46 9.63
C LYS A 279 22.02 -15.36 9.16
N LEU A 280 21.38 -16.48 8.79
CA LEU A 280 19.95 -16.50 8.41
C LEU A 280 19.03 -16.30 9.61
N ASN A 281 19.42 -16.74 10.80
CA ASN A 281 18.64 -16.54 12.02
C ASN A 281 18.73 -15.08 12.54
N ASP A 282 19.79 -14.35 12.17
CA ASP A 282 20.04 -12.95 12.54
C ASP A 282 19.37 -11.95 11.56
N LEU A 283 18.76 -12.42 10.46
CA LEU A 283 18.02 -11.64 9.46
C LEU A 283 16.53 -11.55 9.78
#